data_f535185137c1fb1a0d4de47c881f45ed
#
_entry.id   f535185137c1fb1a0d4de47c881f45ed
#
_cell.length_a   1.000
_cell.length_b   1.000
_cell.length_c   1.000
_cell.angle_alpha   90.00
_cell.angle_beta   90.00
_cell.angle_gamma   90.00
#
_symmetry.space_group_name_H-M   'P 1'
#
loop_
_entity.id
_entity.type
_entity.pdbx_description
1 polymer ?
#
loop_
_entity_poly.entity_id
_entity_poly.type
_entity_poly.pdbx_seq_one_letter_code
_entity_poly.pdbx_strand_id
1 'polypeptide(L)'
;MARSSINHPSGILWGFLNECASETPEARGCIAELASAIRAEDSSRPVTFASNRGVKDVCLDLVDVIAFNTYPGWYDHTEIESYGIDRVIPALEELAEFASRPEYRDKPLIVSEIGAAAIIGDHSGLPWSEEYQAELLGAALSFALTNPRCGGIAMWQFCNARTYTANSC
;
A
#
# COMPACT_ATOMS: atom_id res chain seq x y z
N MET A 1 12.12 3.39 -17.01
CA MET A 1 11.29 4.30 -16.18
C MET A 1 12.11 5.51 -15.72
N ALA A 2 13.09 5.42 -14.82
CA ALA A 2 13.82 6.60 -14.32
C ALA A 2 14.39 7.49 -15.44
N ARG A 3 15.19 6.95 -16.37
CA ARG A 3 15.74 7.72 -17.52
C ARG A 3 14.71 8.45 -18.36
N SER A 4 13.57 7.83 -18.64
CA SER A 4 12.54 8.45 -19.50
C SER A 4 11.74 9.51 -18.78
N SER A 5 11.76 9.54 -17.46
CA SER A 5 10.92 10.41 -16.63
C SER A 5 11.70 11.36 -15.71
N ILE A 6 13.03 11.36 -15.80
CA ILE A 6 13.89 12.16 -14.92
C ILE A 6 13.60 13.67 -14.99
N ASN A 7 13.18 14.15 -16.17
CA ASN A 7 12.87 15.56 -16.40
C ASN A 7 11.41 15.95 -16.06
N HIS A 8 10.60 15.00 -15.54
CA HIS A 8 9.24 15.31 -15.11
C HIS A 8 9.26 15.85 -13.67
N PRO A 9 8.93 17.11 -13.45
CA PRO A 9 9.00 17.73 -12.11
C PRO A 9 7.97 17.17 -11.13
N SER A 10 6.88 16.57 -11.64
CA SER A 10 5.87 15.89 -10.80
C SER A 10 6.26 14.49 -10.34
N GLY A 11 7.34 13.91 -10.90
CA GLY A 11 7.91 12.66 -10.39
C GLY A 11 8.71 12.93 -9.12
N ILE A 12 8.16 12.64 -7.97
CA ILE A 12 8.76 12.93 -6.65
C ILE A 12 9.35 11.69 -5.98
N LEU A 13 9.01 10.51 -6.45
CA LEU A 13 9.34 9.22 -5.84
C LEU A 13 9.46 8.15 -6.92
N TRP A 14 10.46 7.27 -6.82
CA TRP A 14 10.64 6.12 -7.72
C TRP A 14 10.10 4.85 -7.08
N GLY A 15 8.93 4.39 -7.54
CA GLY A 15 8.40 3.06 -7.22
C GLY A 15 8.85 2.03 -8.24
N PHE A 16 9.47 0.93 -7.83
CA PHE A 16 10.09 -0.01 -8.77
C PHE A 16 9.56 -1.44 -8.74
N LEU A 17 8.83 -1.81 -7.71
CA LEU A 17 8.15 -3.11 -7.58
C LEU A 17 6.78 -2.94 -6.93
N ASN A 18 5.89 -3.88 -7.21
CA ASN A 18 4.59 -4.00 -6.57
C ASN A 18 4.36 -5.46 -6.12
N GLU A 19 4.05 -5.65 -4.84
CA GLU A 19 3.57 -6.90 -4.24
C GLU A 19 4.46 -8.14 -4.50
N CYS A 20 5.76 -7.96 -4.45
CA CYS A 20 6.71 -9.05 -4.58
C CYS A 20 6.84 -9.88 -3.28
N ALA A 21 7.55 -11.01 -3.37
CA ALA A 21 7.78 -11.91 -2.23
C ALA A 21 8.87 -11.37 -1.28
N SER A 22 8.73 -10.12 -0.83
CA SER A 22 9.74 -9.39 -0.03
C SER A 22 9.88 -9.88 1.42
N GLU A 23 9.08 -10.87 1.81
CA GLU A 23 9.23 -11.61 3.06
C GLU A 23 10.31 -12.69 3.00
N THR A 24 10.90 -12.94 1.82
CA THR A 24 11.89 -14.00 1.64
C THR A 24 13.32 -13.45 1.52
N PRO A 25 14.33 -14.14 2.08
CA PRO A 25 15.73 -13.74 1.90
C PRO A 25 16.19 -13.69 0.45
N GLU A 26 15.62 -14.55 -0.42
CA GLU A 26 15.95 -14.64 -1.83
C GLU A 26 15.55 -13.38 -2.60
N ALA A 27 14.42 -12.76 -2.26
CA ALA A 27 13.95 -11.53 -2.87
C ALA A 27 14.87 -10.33 -2.54
N ARG A 28 15.54 -10.37 -1.40
CA ARG A 28 16.36 -9.25 -0.91
C ARG A 28 17.49 -8.87 -1.87
N GLY A 29 18.17 -9.85 -2.49
CA GLY A 29 19.21 -9.60 -3.48
C GLY A 29 18.69 -8.83 -4.68
N CYS A 30 17.59 -9.29 -5.25
CA CYS A 30 16.94 -8.66 -6.41
C CYS A 30 16.45 -7.23 -6.08
N ILE A 31 15.82 -7.04 -4.92
CA ILE A 31 15.32 -5.72 -4.48
C ILE A 31 16.49 -4.75 -4.28
N ALA A 32 17.60 -5.20 -3.68
CA ALA A 32 18.80 -4.38 -3.49
C ALA A 32 19.41 -3.94 -4.83
N GLU A 33 19.51 -4.85 -5.80
CA GLU A 33 20.02 -4.55 -7.14
C GLU A 33 19.14 -3.54 -7.87
N LEU A 34 17.82 -3.70 -7.82
CA LEU A 34 16.86 -2.77 -8.45
C LEU A 34 16.92 -1.38 -7.81
N ALA A 35 16.94 -1.30 -6.48
CA ALA A 35 17.07 -0.02 -5.77
C ALA A 35 18.40 0.67 -6.12
N SER A 36 19.50 -0.08 -6.17
CA SER A 36 20.81 0.44 -6.56
C SER A 36 20.82 0.94 -8.01
N ALA A 37 20.23 0.19 -8.94
CA ALA A 37 20.15 0.59 -10.34
C ALA A 37 19.37 1.90 -10.54
N ILE A 38 18.27 2.10 -9.79
CA ILE A 38 17.52 3.35 -9.86
C ILE A 38 18.30 4.51 -9.27
N ARG A 39 18.94 4.33 -8.12
CA ARG A 39 19.80 5.35 -7.49
C ARG A 39 21.00 5.75 -8.36
N ALA A 40 21.51 4.82 -9.18
CA ALA A 40 22.56 5.12 -10.15
C ALA A 40 22.07 6.01 -11.30
N GLU A 41 20.78 5.93 -11.67
CA GLU A 41 20.18 6.79 -12.69
C GLU A 41 19.73 8.16 -12.11
N ASP A 42 19.18 8.16 -10.90
CA ASP A 42 18.73 9.35 -10.20
C ASP A 42 18.91 9.20 -8.68
N SER A 43 19.87 9.91 -8.14
CA SER A 43 20.14 9.96 -6.69
C SER A 43 19.41 11.11 -5.98
N SER A 44 18.64 11.93 -6.70
CA SER A 44 17.98 13.11 -6.16
C SER A 44 16.59 12.82 -5.58
N ARG A 45 15.98 11.72 -5.99
CA ARG A 45 14.64 11.31 -5.55
C ARG A 45 14.69 10.03 -4.74
N PRO A 46 13.85 9.92 -3.69
CA PRO A 46 13.76 8.70 -2.90
C PRO A 46 13.21 7.52 -3.71
N VAL A 47 13.56 6.31 -3.28
CA VAL A 47 13.06 5.06 -3.88
C VAL A 47 12.15 4.32 -2.92
N THR A 48 11.18 3.58 -3.49
CA THR A 48 10.22 2.74 -2.76
C THR A 48 9.81 1.53 -3.58
N PHE A 49 9.20 0.56 -2.94
CA PHE A 49 8.33 -0.44 -3.57
C PHE A 49 7.09 -0.64 -2.71
N ALA A 50 5.98 -1.02 -3.34
CA ALA A 50 4.73 -1.29 -2.64
C ALA A 50 4.74 -2.74 -2.13
N SER A 51 4.70 -2.91 -0.81
CA SER A 51 4.69 -4.22 -0.15
C SER A 51 3.29 -4.58 0.34
N ASN A 52 2.85 -5.80 0.04
CA ASN A 52 1.66 -6.41 0.64
C ASN A 52 2.03 -7.46 1.71
N ARG A 53 3.28 -7.46 2.19
CA ARG A 53 3.76 -8.41 3.21
C ARG A 53 3.63 -7.87 4.63
N GLY A 54 3.31 -6.58 4.78
CA GLY A 54 3.11 -5.95 6.07
C GLY A 54 4.32 -6.13 6.98
N VAL A 55 4.08 -6.53 8.20
CA VAL A 55 5.11 -6.75 9.23
C VAL A 55 6.07 -7.92 8.95
N LYS A 56 5.78 -8.73 7.93
CA LYS A 56 6.64 -9.86 7.50
C LYS A 56 7.71 -9.45 6.49
N ASP A 57 7.64 -8.24 5.96
CA ASP A 57 8.59 -7.74 4.97
C ASP A 57 9.99 -7.59 5.59
N VAL A 58 11.01 -8.14 4.92
CA VAL A 58 12.40 -8.12 5.38
C VAL A 58 13.31 -7.23 4.51
N CYS A 59 12.72 -6.43 3.61
CA CYS A 59 13.43 -5.63 2.62
C CYS A 59 13.23 -4.12 2.76
N LEU A 60 12.43 -3.65 3.72
CA LEU A 60 12.07 -2.23 3.86
C LEU A 60 13.25 -1.33 4.26
N ASP A 61 14.33 -1.90 4.76
CA ASP A 61 15.58 -1.17 5.02
C ASP A 61 16.28 -0.75 3.72
N LEU A 62 16.00 -1.41 2.59
CA LEU A 62 16.62 -1.15 1.28
C LEU A 62 16.05 0.08 0.56
N VAL A 63 14.93 0.62 1.00
CA VAL A 63 14.23 1.76 0.40
C VAL A 63 14.21 2.98 1.30
N ASP A 64 13.87 4.14 0.74
CA ASP A 64 13.86 5.41 1.46
C ASP A 64 12.47 5.74 2.03
N VAL A 65 11.42 5.24 1.39
CA VAL A 65 10.02 5.40 1.81
C VAL A 65 9.40 4.02 1.96
N ILE A 66 8.75 3.76 3.08
CA ILE A 66 7.98 2.54 3.32
C ILE A 66 6.59 2.71 2.68
N ALA A 67 6.20 1.75 1.85
CA ALA A 67 4.91 1.78 1.18
C ALA A 67 4.21 0.42 1.35
N PHE A 68 2.98 0.45 1.89
CA PHE A 68 2.19 -0.76 2.08
C PHE A 68 0.92 -0.74 1.24
N ASN A 69 0.69 -1.85 0.51
CA ASN A 69 -0.62 -2.22 -0.02
C ASN A 69 -1.31 -3.08 1.03
N THR A 70 -2.49 -2.66 1.48
CA THR A 70 -3.22 -3.37 2.53
C THR A 70 -4.73 -3.21 2.35
N TYR A 71 -5.47 -4.27 2.62
CA TYR A 71 -6.91 -4.31 2.37
C TYR A 71 -7.68 -4.89 3.57
N PRO A 72 -7.46 -4.36 4.81
CA PRO A 72 -8.17 -4.85 5.99
C PRO A 72 -9.67 -4.62 5.82
N GLY A 73 -10.45 -5.65 6.17
CA GLY A 73 -11.89 -5.63 6.01
C GLY A 73 -12.37 -5.92 4.58
N TRP A 74 -11.47 -6.14 3.60
CA TRP A 74 -11.85 -6.44 2.23
C TRP A 74 -11.24 -7.74 1.70
N TYR A 75 -9.93 -7.85 1.64
CA TYR A 75 -9.23 -9.06 1.23
C TYR A 75 -8.65 -9.81 2.43
N ASP A 76 -9.45 -10.60 3.10
CA ASP A 76 -8.90 -11.65 3.92
C ASP A 76 -9.28 -12.98 3.29
N HIS A 77 -8.30 -13.65 2.73
CA HIS A 77 -8.45 -14.72 1.75
C HIS A 77 -8.97 -16.04 2.31
N THR A 78 -9.40 -16.10 3.55
CA THR A 78 -9.66 -17.37 4.20
C THR A 78 -11.09 -17.61 4.68
N GLU A 79 -11.91 -16.58 4.98
CA GLU A 79 -13.27 -16.81 5.51
C GLU A 79 -14.18 -15.57 5.33
N ILE A 80 -15.50 -15.80 5.25
CA ILE A 80 -16.56 -14.78 5.21
C ILE A 80 -16.51 -13.83 6.44
N GLU A 81 -15.90 -14.24 7.52
CA GLU A 81 -15.69 -13.45 8.75
C GLU A 81 -14.61 -12.36 8.63
N SER A 82 -13.97 -12.24 7.48
CA SER A 82 -12.88 -11.27 7.25
C SER A 82 -13.34 -9.88 6.86
N TYR A 83 -14.58 -9.70 6.48
CA TYR A 83 -15.18 -8.39 6.28
C TYR A 83 -15.41 -7.69 7.63
N GLY A 84 -15.13 -6.40 7.67
CA GLY A 84 -15.41 -5.59 8.87
C GLY A 84 -14.63 -4.28 8.86
N ILE A 85 -15.37 -3.18 8.93
CA ILE A 85 -14.80 -1.82 8.97
C ILE A 85 -13.96 -1.61 10.24
N ASP A 86 -14.34 -2.26 11.34
CA ASP A 86 -13.64 -2.23 12.63
C ASP A 86 -12.20 -2.78 12.56
N ARG A 87 -11.87 -3.53 11.51
CA ARG A 87 -10.52 -4.06 11.27
C ARG A 87 -9.57 -3.04 10.63
N VAL A 88 -10.10 -1.99 10.00
CA VAL A 88 -9.31 -1.04 9.19
C VAL A 88 -8.31 -0.29 10.05
N ILE A 89 -8.77 0.37 11.09
CA ILE A 89 -7.90 1.19 11.96
C ILE A 89 -6.85 0.33 12.68
N PRO A 90 -7.20 -0.79 13.35
CA PRO A 90 -6.20 -1.62 14.02
C PRO A 90 -5.10 -2.15 13.08
N ALA A 91 -5.46 -2.56 11.86
CA ALA A 91 -4.47 -3.03 10.89
C ALA A 91 -3.52 -1.93 10.42
N LEU A 92 -4.03 -0.71 10.20
CA LEU A 92 -3.21 0.44 9.83
C LEU A 92 -2.32 0.90 10.99
N GLU A 93 -2.81 0.84 12.23
CA GLU A 93 -2.02 1.11 13.43
C GLU A 93 -0.88 0.11 13.62
N GLU A 94 -1.10 -1.18 13.36
CA GLU A 94 -0.05 -2.21 13.39
C GLU A 94 1.08 -1.89 12.39
N LEU A 95 0.73 -1.47 11.17
CA LEU A 95 1.72 -1.08 10.16
C LEU A 95 2.48 0.19 10.57
N ALA A 96 1.80 1.16 11.16
CA ALA A 96 2.43 2.39 11.66
C ALA A 96 3.36 2.11 12.85
N GLU A 97 2.97 1.22 13.76
CA GLU A 97 3.81 0.76 14.88
C GLU A 97 5.04 0.03 14.35
N PHE A 98 4.86 -0.89 13.40
CA PHE A 98 5.96 -1.59 12.76
C PHE A 98 6.94 -0.63 12.10
N ALA A 99 6.45 0.35 11.33
CA ALA A 99 7.27 1.38 10.69
C ALA A 99 7.91 2.36 11.69
N SER A 100 7.50 2.36 12.95
CA SER A 100 8.08 3.20 14.02
C SER A 100 9.23 2.53 14.77
N ARG A 101 9.57 1.30 14.42
CA ARG A 101 10.73 0.60 15.00
C ARG A 101 12.03 1.38 14.72
N PRO A 102 13.06 1.22 15.56
CA PRO A 102 14.32 1.98 15.43
C PRO A 102 14.95 1.93 14.04
N GLU A 103 14.84 0.78 13.34
CA GLU A 103 15.39 0.57 12.00
C GLU A 103 14.64 1.30 10.89
N TYR A 104 13.37 1.72 11.14
CA TYR A 104 12.48 2.29 10.13
C TYR A 104 11.95 3.69 10.46
N ARG A 105 12.09 4.15 11.71
CA ARG A 105 11.43 5.37 12.23
C ARG A 105 11.75 6.64 11.45
N ASP A 106 12.93 6.70 10.82
CA ASP A 106 13.37 7.87 10.06
C ASP A 106 12.88 7.85 8.60
N LYS A 107 12.20 6.76 8.17
CA LYS A 107 11.62 6.63 6.83
C LYS A 107 10.17 7.04 6.85
N PRO A 108 9.70 7.89 5.91
CA PRO A 108 8.27 8.15 5.74
C PRO A 108 7.48 6.86 5.48
N LEU A 109 6.26 6.80 6.01
CA LEU A 109 5.31 5.71 5.74
C LEU A 109 4.19 6.24 4.84
N ILE A 110 3.87 5.51 3.77
CA ILE A 110 2.66 5.72 2.96
C ILE A 110 1.85 4.43 2.88
N VAL A 111 0.54 4.56 2.83
CA VAL A 111 -0.37 3.48 2.42
C VAL A 111 -0.56 3.62 0.92
N SER A 112 0.13 2.78 0.14
CA SER A 112 0.19 2.89 -1.32
C SER A 112 -1.02 2.29 -2.02
N GLU A 113 -1.73 1.37 -1.36
CA GLU A 113 -3.04 0.90 -1.79
C GLU A 113 -3.90 0.50 -0.59
N ILE A 114 -5.15 0.96 -0.59
CA ILE A 114 -6.23 0.50 0.29
C ILE A 114 -7.56 0.74 -0.40
N GLY A 115 -8.52 -0.16 -0.21
CA GLY A 115 -9.84 0.02 -0.81
C GLY A 115 -10.75 -1.18 -0.63
N ALA A 116 -11.95 -1.03 -1.16
CA ALA A 116 -12.96 -2.07 -1.32
C ALA A 116 -13.68 -1.86 -2.65
N ALA A 117 -14.15 -2.94 -3.28
CA ALA A 117 -15.01 -2.82 -4.44
C ALA A 117 -16.47 -2.56 -4.02
N ALA A 118 -17.25 -1.97 -4.93
CA ALA A 118 -18.69 -1.83 -4.77
C ALA A 118 -19.40 -2.15 -6.09
N ILE A 119 -20.61 -2.67 -5.99
CA ILE A 119 -21.52 -2.85 -7.12
C ILE A 119 -22.34 -1.58 -7.27
N ILE A 120 -22.33 -0.98 -8.46
CA ILE A 120 -23.07 0.25 -8.74
C ILE A 120 -24.55 0.04 -8.46
N GLY A 121 -25.13 0.89 -7.60
CA GLY A 121 -26.54 0.85 -7.19
C GLY A 121 -26.85 -0.16 -6.09
N ASP A 122 -25.86 -0.84 -5.53
CA ASP A 122 -26.07 -1.64 -4.32
C ASP A 122 -25.94 -0.73 -3.09
N HIS A 123 -27.05 -0.52 -2.39
CA HIS A 123 -27.20 0.29 -1.19
C HIS A 123 -27.61 -0.54 0.04
N SER A 124 -27.20 -1.81 0.07
CA SER A 124 -27.57 -2.73 1.16
C SER A 124 -26.84 -2.45 2.49
N GLY A 125 -25.76 -1.68 2.48
CA GLY A 125 -24.87 -1.51 3.64
C GLY A 125 -24.01 -2.73 3.96
N LEU A 126 -24.08 -3.79 3.15
CA LEU A 126 -23.28 -5.00 3.28
C LEU A 126 -21.99 -4.89 2.45
N PRO A 127 -20.99 -5.77 2.65
CA PRO A 127 -19.85 -5.87 1.74
C PRO A 127 -20.31 -5.90 0.28
N TRP A 128 -19.58 -5.19 -0.61
CA TRP A 128 -19.92 -4.92 -2.00
C TRP A 128 -20.93 -3.78 -2.23
N SER A 129 -21.51 -3.17 -1.19
CA SER A 129 -22.33 -1.97 -1.35
C SER A 129 -21.48 -0.70 -1.44
N GLU A 130 -22.07 0.36 -1.97
CA GLU A 130 -21.45 1.69 -2.06
C GLU A 130 -21.22 2.27 -0.67
N GLU A 131 -22.11 2.03 0.30
CA GLU A 131 -22.00 2.45 1.68
C GLU A 131 -20.80 1.78 2.38
N TYR A 132 -20.65 0.46 2.19
CA TYR A 132 -19.51 -0.28 2.77
C TYR A 132 -18.17 0.26 2.25
N GLN A 133 -18.09 0.47 0.92
CA GLN A 133 -16.89 1.05 0.30
C GLN A 133 -16.60 2.44 0.88
N ALA A 134 -17.61 3.31 0.96
CA ALA A 134 -17.47 4.66 1.48
C ALA A 134 -17.02 4.68 2.96
N GLU A 135 -17.58 3.79 3.79
CA GLU A 135 -17.23 3.68 5.20
C GLU A 135 -15.79 3.18 5.39
N LEU A 136 -15.37 2.15 4.64
CA LEU A 136 -14.01 1.63 4.67
C LEU A 136 -13.00 2.72 4.28
N LEU A 137 -13.25 3.41 3.17
CA LEU A 137 -12.40 4.51 2.71
C LEU A 137 -12.39 5.68 3.70
N GLY A 138 -13.52 5.98 4.33
CA GLY A 138 -13.63 6.99 5.37
C GLY A 138 -12.78 6.67 6.61
N ALA A 139 -12.78 5.40 7.06
CA ALA A 139 -11.94 4.93 8.15
C ALA A 139 -10.44 5.05 7.80
N ALA A 140 -10.06 4.60 6.60
CA ALA A 140 -8.68 4.70 6.13
C ALA A 140 -8.20 6.15 6.01
N LEU A 141 -9.04 7.04 5.49
CA LEU A 141 -8.73 8.47 5.39
C LEU A 141 -8.62 9.12 6.77
N SER A 142 -9.49 8.76 7.71
CA SER A 142 -9.42 9.23 9.09
C SER A 142 -8.08 8.88 9.74
N PHE A 143 -7.63 7.62 9.57
CA PHE A 143 -6.30 7.20 10.03
C PHE A 143 -5.20 8.07 9.41
N ALA A 144 -5.21 8.24 8.08
CA ALA A 144 -4.17 9.00 7.39
C ALA A 144 -4.08 10.46 7.82
N LEU A 145 -5.22 11.07 8.17
CA LEU A 145 -5.28 12.47 8.61
C LEU A 145 -4.92 12.67 10.08
N THR A 146 -5.06 11.65 10.91
CA THR A 146 -4.87 11.76 12.37
C THR A 146 -3.59 11.09 12.87
N ASN A 147 -3.06 10.11 12.15
CA ASN A 147 -1.84 9.41 12.57
C ASN A 147 -0.60 10.15 12.04
N PRO A 148 0.26 10.72 12.91
CA PRO A 148 1.42 11.52 12.50
C PRO A 148 2.48 10.68 11.78
N ARG A 149 2.40 9.35 11.84
CA ARG A 149 3.33 8.45 11.16
C ARG A 149 2.98 8.25 9.69
N CYS A 150 1.72 8.46 9.31
CA CYS A 150 1.26 8.32 7.94
C CYS A 150 1.54 9.58 7.13
N GLY A 151 2.44 9.49 6.17
CA GLY A 151 2.79 10.58 5.26
C GLY A 151 1.91 10.68 4.02
N GLY A 152 1.07 9.68 3.77
CA GLY A 152 0.17 9.68 2.61
C GLY A 152 -0.62 8.39 2.46
N ILE A 153 -1.70 8.49 1.69
CA ILE A 153 -2.58 7.37 1.38
C ILE A 153 -3.03 7.45 -0.09
N ALA A 154 -3.06 6.31 -0.76
CA ALA A 154 -3.62 6.17 -2.11
C ALA A 154 -4.71 5.10 -2.10
N MET A 155 -5.88 5.47 -2.58
CA MET A 155 -7.04 4.58 -2.63
C MET A 155 -7.02 3.76 -3.93
N TRP A 156 -7.22 2.47 -3.83
CA TRP A 156 -7.38 1.59 -4.96
C TRP A 156 -8.86 1.29 -5.20
N GLN A 157 -9.46 1.81 -6.31
CA GLN A 157 -8.78 2.59 -7.31
C GLN A 157 -9.65 3.78 -7.76
N PHE A 158 -9.02 4.75 -8.45
CA PHE A 158 -9.70 5.98 -8.88
C PHE A 158 -10.82 5.73 -9.90
N CYS A 159 -10.67 4.76 -10.81
CA CYS A 159 -11.69 4.42 -11.80
C CYS A 159 -11.76 2.90 -11.98
N ASN A 160 -12.96 2.42 -12.35
CA ASN A 160 -13.20 1.01 -12.58
C ASN A 160 -12.30 0.45 -13.67
N ALA A 161 -11.72 -0.72 -13.41
CA ALA A 161 -10.99 -1.51 -14.40
C ALA A 161 -11.70 -2.84 -14.65
N ARG A 162 -11.61 -3.34 -15.88
CA ARG A 162 -12.04 -4.70 -16.15
C ARG A 162 -11.04 -5.67 -15.55
N THR A 163 -11.52 -6.62 -14.76
CA THR A 163 -10.70 -7.69 -14.22
C THR A 163 -11.02 -9.01 -14.93
N TYR A 164 -10.03 -9.89 -15.02
CA TYR A 164 -10.21 -11.21 -15.64
C TYR A 164 -10.57 -12.29 -14.62
N THR A 165 -10.63 -11.96 -13.35
CA THR A 165 -11.05 -12.87 -12.28
C THR A 165 -12.56 -12.74 -12.05
N ALA A 166 -13.28 -13.84 -12.15
CA ALA A 166 -14.74 -13.89 -12.03
C ALA A 166 -15.30 -13.38 -10.69
N ASN A 167 -14.43 -13.13 -9.70
CA ASN A 167 -14.79 -12.70 -8.35
C ASN A 167 -14.22 -11.33 -7.96
N SER A 168 -13.72 -10.55 -8.90
CA SER A 168 -13.22 -9.20 -8.67
C SER A 168 -13.98 -8.23 -9.59
N CYS A 169 -15.12 -7.79 -9.13
CA CYS A 169 -15.83 -6.64 -9.70
C CYS A 169 -15.38 -5.36 -9.03
#